data_c92b9ceb2e7b5180dce10cff78d71070
#
_entry.id   c92b9ceb2e7b5180dce10cff78d71070
#
_cell.length_a   1.000
_cell.length_b   1.000
_cell.length_c   1.000
_cell.angle_alpha   90.00
_cell.angle_beta   90.00
_cell.angle_gamma   90.00
#
_symmetry.space_group_name_H-M   'P 1'
#
loop_
_entity.id
_entity.type
_entity.pdbx_description
1 polymer ?
#
loop_
_entity_poly.entity_id
_entity_poly.type
_entity_poly.pdbx_seq_one_letter_code
_entity_poly.pdbx_strand_id
1 'polypeptide(L)'
;SARILTLPEGFKDPNEMLRKNQREKFTRAFWDAKVYTPSGVINVSDNREMFKKREKKDCIPYPWEGLNRKLYGLRQGELMTLTGGTGLGKSSVTRELEHWIIKTTEDNVGIISLEESRERTFDGIMSIEANAKLYIDQIRETFSEEEWDRYFDILYTEDNKDRVWIHAHFGTNDIDE
;
A
#
# COMPACT_ATOMS: atom_id res chain seq x y z
N SER A 1 -15.90 20.52 27.67
CA SER A 1 -16.01 19.70 26.46
C SER A 1 -17.33 20.00 25.75
N ALA A 2 -17.31 20.15 24.43
CA ALA A 2 -18.51 20.32 23.64
C ALA A 2 -19.35 19.02 23.65
N ARG A 3 -20.68 19.17 23.63
CA ARG A 3 -21.62 18.04 23.56
C ARG A 3 -22.53 18.20 22.35
N ILE A 4 -22.91 17.13 21.72
CA ILE A 4 -23.87 17.09 20.63
C ILE A 4 -25.23 16.67 21.21
N LEU A 5 -26.21 17.57 21.09
CA LEU A 5 -27.60 17.28 21.32
C LEU A 5 -28.21 16.70 20.03
N THR A 6 -28.67 15.47 20.08
CA THR A 6 -29.44 14.85 18.97
C THR A 6 -30.93 14.92 19.37
N LEU A 7 -31.72 15.57 18.54
CA LEU A 7 -33.17 15.63 18.77
C LEU A 7 -33.80 14.26 18.45
N PRO A 8 -34.89 13.91 19.17
CA PRO A 8 -35.67 12.72 18.82
C PRO A 8 -36.21 12.77 17.40
N GLU A 9 -36.38 11.60 16.78
CA GLU A 9 -36.93 11.49 15.42
C GLU A 9 -38.26 12.24 15.28
N GLY A 10 -38.44 12.90 14.13
CA GLY A 10 -39.66 13.66 13.80
C GLY A 10 -39.62 15.12 14.20
N PHE A 11 -38.48 15.63 14.74
CA PHE A 11 -38.31 17.05 15.05
C PHE A 11 -37.12 17.66 14.35
N LYS A 12 -37.36 18.78 13.64
CA LYS A 12 -36.33 19.47 12.86
C LYS A 12 -35.43 20.35 13.73
N ASP A 13 -36.02 20.99 14.75
CA ASP A 13 -35.34 21.93 15.64
C ASP A 13 -35.96 21.96 17.03
N PRO A 14 -35.25 22.54 18.04
CA PRO A 14 -35.77 22.68 19.39
C PRO A 14 -37.07 23.50 19.49
N ASN A 15 -37.25 24.49 18.64
CA ASN A 15 -38.45 25.35 18.64
C ASN A 15 -39.70 24.58 18.21
N GLU A 16 -39.57 23.66 17.25
CA GLU A 16 -40.66 22.76 16.85
C GLU A 16 -41.10 21.87 18.01
N MET A 17 -40.16 21.35 18.82
CA MET A 17 -40.47 20.57 20.00
C MET A 17 -41.23 21.42 21.04
N LEU A 18 -40.84 22.67 21.24
CA LEU A 18 -41.48 23.57 22.13
C LEU A 18 -42.93 23.87 21.68
N ARG A 19 -43.13 24.18 20.42
CA ARG A 19 -44.46 24.44 19.82
C ARG A 19 -45.39 23.24 19.92
N LYS A 20 -44.85 22.01 19.83
CA LYS A 20 -45.58 20.75 19.98
C LYS A 20 -45.69 20.28 21.44
N ASN A 21 -45.35 21.14 22.40
CA ASN A 21 -45.42 20.89 23.84
C ASN A 21 -44.62 19.65 24.32
N GLN A 22 -43.47 19.35 23.64
CA GLN A 22 -42.60 18.20 23.95
C GLN A 22 -41.41 18.60 24.83
N ARG A 23 -41.61 19.44 25.81
CA ARG A 23 -40.57 19.99 26.69
C ARG A 23 -39.78 18.91 27.45
N GLU A 24 -40.48 17.89 27.93
CA GLU A 24 -39.83 16.79 28.68
C GLU A 24 -38.88 15.98 27.79
N LYS A 25 -39.29 15.70 26.55
CA LYS A 25 -38.42 14.99 25.59
C LYS A 25 -37.17 15.81 25.22
N PHE A 26 -37.33 17.12 25.09
CA PHE A 26 -36.19 18.00 24.86
C PHE A 26 -35.23 18.02 26.06
N THR A 27 -35.77 18.15 27.27
CA THR A 27 -34.96 18.16 28.51
C THR A 27 -34.18 16.84 28.64
N ARG A 28 -34.80 15.71 28.35
CA ARG A 28 -34.14 14.41 28.35
C ARG A 28 -33.01 14.37 27.30
N ALA A 29 -33.29 14.76 26.05
CA ALA A 29 -32.28 14.80 25.00
C ALA A 29 -31.10 15.73 25.32
N PHE A 30 -31.38 16.83 26.06
CA PHE A 30 -30.33 17.74 26.52
C PHE A 30 -29.39 17.08 27.55
N TRP A 31 -29.93 16.35 28.50
CA TRP A 31 -29.11 15.65 29.50
C TRP A 31 -28.41 14.43 28.93
N ASP A 32 -28.99 13.78 27.93
CA ASP A 32 -28.42 12.63 27.21
C ASP A 32 -27.41 13.04 26.13
N ALA A 33 -27.16 14.36 25.98
CA ALA A 33 -26.22 14.87 24.96
C ALA A 33 -24.82 14.28 25.13
N LYS A 34 -24.33 13.67 24.06
CA LYS A 34 -23.02 12.97 24.02
C LYS A 34 -21.88 13.96 23.85
N VAL A 35 -20.75 13.65 24.48
CA VAL A 35 -19.52 14.40 24.24
C VAL A 35 -19.15 14.33 22.78
N TYR A 36 -18.87 15.48 22.18
CA TYR A 36 -18.40 15.54 20.79
C TYR A 36 -16.99 14.95 20.68
N THR A 37 -16.88 13.90 19.91
CA THR A 37 -15.60 13.34 19.52
C THR A 37 -15.48 13.49 18.00
N PRO A 38 -14.47 14.21 17.47
CA PRO A 38 -14.23 14.30 16.04
C PRO A 38 -14.11 12.93 15.40
N SER A 39 -14.53 12.79 14.14
CA SER A 39 -14.35 11.54 13.40
C SER A 39 -12.87 11.15 13.35
N GLY A 40 -12.56 9.89 13.62
CA GLY A 40 -11.19 9.38 13.67
C GLY A 40 -10.47 9.53 15.01
N VAL A 41 -11.05 10.25 15.99
CA VAL A 41 -10.52 10.32 17.35
C VAL A 41 -11.27 9.32 18.24
N ILE A 42 -10.53 8.40 18.85
CA ILE A 42 -11.09 7.39 19.77
C ILE A 42 -10.44 7.51 21.15
N ASN A 43 -11.18 7.19 22.19
CA ASN A 43 -10.63 7.07 23.52
C ASN A 43 -9.97 5.70 23.66
N VAL A 44 -8.67 5.68 23.96
CA VAL A 44 -7.88 4.45 24.07
C VAL A 44 -8.39 3.56 25.22
N SER A 45 -8.81 4.16 26.35
CA SER A 45 -9.30 3.40 27.50
C SER A 45 -10.57 2.63 27.18
N ASP A 46 -11.49 3.24 26.43
CA ASP A 46 -12.77 2.63 26.06
C ASP A 46 -12.61 1.54 24.98
N ASN A 47 -11.49 1.58 24.25
CA ASN A 47 -11.17 0.66 23.16
C ASN A 47 -10.02 -0.32 23.48
N ARG A 48 -9.77 -0.56 24.78
CA ARG A 48 -8.65 -1.40 25.25
C ARG A 48 -8.60 -2.77 24.61
N GLU A 49 -9.72 -3.44 24.46
CA GLU A 49 -9.77 -4.79 23.88
C GLU A 49 -9.46 -4.80 22.39
N MET A 50 -9.87 -3.76 21.68
CA MET A 50 -9.50 -3.56 20.25
C MET A 50 -7.98 -3.43 20.08
N PHE A 51 -7.31 -2.70 20.98
CA PHE A 51 -5.84 -2.52 20.91
C PHE A 51 -5.07 -3.75 21.36
N LYS A 52 -5.62 -4.61 22.19
CA LYS A 52 -4.99 -5.88 22.59
C LYS A 52 -5.09 -6.94 21.49
N LYS A 53 -6.19 -6.97 20.74
CA LYS A 53 -6.46 -7.93 19.67
C LYS A 53 -6.07 -7.33 18.32
N ARG A 54 -4.77 -7.10 18.11
CA ARG A 54 -4.28 -6.72 16.77
C ARG A 54 -4.34 -7.93 15.86
N GLU A 55 -4.96 -7.77 14.70
CA GLU A 55 -4.84 -8.75 13.62
C GLU A 55 -3.37 -8.84 13.22
N LYS A 56 -2.90 -10.08 13.12
CA LYS A 56 -1.55 -10.36 12.63
C LYS A 56 -1.53 -10.09 11.14
N LYS A 57 -0.81 -9.07 10.72
CA LYS A 57 -0.62 -8.79 9.29
C LYS A 57 0.38 -9.79 8.72
N ASP A 58 0.06 -10.37 7.58
CA ASP A 58 1.01 -11.15 6.82
C ASP A 58 2.19 -10.28 6.40
N CYS A 59 3.37 -10.86 6.40
CA CYS A 59 4.58 -10.17 6.00
C CYS A 59 5.38 -10.99 5.00
N ILE A 60 5.91 -10.30 3.99
CA ILE A 60 6.84 -10.87 3.02
C ILE A 60 8.25 -10.70 3.59
N PRO A 61 9.03 -11.77 3.81
CA PRO A 61 10.39 -11.63 4.29
C PRO A 61 11.26 -10.94 3.21
N TYR A 62 12.25 -10.17 3.64
CA TYR A 62 13.27 -9.65 2.74
C TYR A 62 14.20 -10.77 2.25
N PRO A 63 14.82 -10.64 1.07
CA PRO A 63 15.83 -11.61 0.61
C PRO A 63 17.08 -11.64 1.52
N TRP A 64 17.27 -10.62 2.35
CA TRP A 64 18.40 -10.49 3.25
C TRP A 64 18.01 -10.69 4.72
N GLU A 65 18.56 -11.73 5.33
CA GLU A 65 18.27 -12.08 6.73
C GLU A 65 18.59 -10.94 7.72
N GLY A 66 19.64 -10.14 7.44
CA GLY A 66 19.99 -8.99 8.26
C GLY A 66 18.90 -7.93 8.35
N LEU A 67 18.13 -7.72 7.27
CA LEU A 67 16.96 -6.84 7.28
C LEU A 67 15.78 -7.51 8.00
N ASN A 68 15.54 -8.79 7.80
CA ASN A 68 14.47 -9.51 8.48
C ASN A 68 14.61 -9.45 10.00
N ARG A 69 15.81 -9.57 10.53
CA ARG A 69 16.06 -9.43 11.97
C ARG A 69 15.74 -8.05 12.53
N LYS A 70 15.79 -7.00 11.69
CA LYS A 70 15.57 -5.61 12.12
C LYS A 70 14.17 -5.09 11.79
N LEU A 71 13.64 -5.44 10.63
CA LEU A 71 12.41 -4.88 10.07
C LEU A 71 11.24 -5.87 10.09
N TYR A 72 11.50 -7.15 10.33
CA TYR A 72 10.48 -8.21 10.42
C TYR A 72 9.65 -8.42 9.13
N GLY A 73 10.22 -8.12 7.96
CA GLY A 73 9.57 -8.25 6.67
C GLY A 73 8.78 -7.03 6.21
N LEU A 74 8.29 -7.09 4.99
CA LEU A 74 7.41 -6.08 4.35
C LEU A 74 5.95 -6.39 4.65
N ARG A 75 5.13 -5.36 4.88
CA ARG A 75 3.69 -5.50 5.15
C ARG A 75 2.89 -4.54 4.31
N GLN A 76 1.69 -4.97 3.93
CA GLN A 76 0.75 -4.09 3.24
C GLN A 76 0.39 -2.87 4.11
N GLY A 77 0.31 -1.70 3.46
CA GLY A 77 0.01 -0.42 4.09
C GLY A 77 1.20 0.22 4.83
N GLU A 78 2.41 -0.32 4.69
CA GLU A 78 3.65 0.30 5.20
C GLU A 78 4.40 1.01 4.07
N LEU A 79 5.04 2.11 4.40
CA LEU A 79 5.96 2.83 3.52
C LEU A 79 7.40 2.54 3.96
N MET A 80 8.18 1.94 3.06
CA MET A 80 9.62 1.78 3.25
C MET A 80 10.37 2.79 2.37
N THR A 81 11.29 3.55 2.95
CA THR A 81 12.12 4.49 2.21
C THR A 81 13.57 4.04 2.21
N LEU A 82 14.14 3.80 1.02
CA LEU A 82 15.56 3.52 0.83
C LEU A 82 16.30 4.79 0.41
N THR A 83 17.26 5.23 1.20
CA THR A 83 18.08 6.42 0.92
C THR A 83 19.55 6.08 0.85
N GLY A 84 20.29 6.87 0.12
CA GLY A 84 21.76 6.73 -0.01
C GLY A 84 22.32 7.68 -1.06
N GLY A 85 23.64 7.87 -1.05
CA GLY A 85 24.33 8.67 -2.06
C GLY A 85 24.18 8.11 -3.48
N THR A 86 24.48 8.95 -4.46
CA THR A 86 24.50 8.53 -5.87
C THR A 86 25.52 7.42 -6.08
N GLY A 87 25.19 6.42 -6.90
CA GLY A 87 26.09 5.31 -7.23
C GLY A 87 26.22 4.20 -6.18
N LEU A 88 25.53 4.30 -5.03
CA LEU A 88 25.59 3.28 -3.97
C LEU A 88 24.71 2.04 -4.21
N GLY A 89 24.09 1.93 -5.38
CA GLY A 89 23.32 0.74 -5.74
C GLY A 89 21.87 0.72 -5.22
N LYS A 90 21.26 1.87 -4.90
CA LYS A 90 19.85 1.95 -4.49
C LYS A 90 18.93 1.20 -5.46
N SER A 91 19.01 1.53 -6.75
CA SER A 91 18.19 0.89 -7.79
C SER A 91 18.46 -0.62 -7.89
N SER A 92 19.68 -1.08 -7.63
CA SER A 92 19.99 -2.51 -7.62
C SER A 92 19.31 -3.23 -6.45
N VAL A 93 19.31 -2.61 -5.26
CA VAL A 93 18.61 -3.15 -4.08
C VAL A 93 17.10 -3.16 -4.30
N THR A 94 16.54 -2.11 -4.93
CA THR A 94 15.10 -2.06 -5.25
C THR A 94 14.70 -3.15 -6.22
N ARG A 95 15.47 -3.33 -7.30
CA ARG A 95 15.23 -4.40 -8.29
C ARG A 95 15.34 -5.81 -7.70
N GLU A 96 16.31 -6.02 -6.83
CA GLU A 96 16.44 -7.30 -6.11
C GLU A 96 15.20 -7.58 -5.26
N LEU A 97 14.66 -6.55 -4.61
CA LEU A 97 13.45 -6.66 -3.82
C LEU A 97 12.21 -6.86 -4.68
N GLU A 98 12.07 -6.14 -5.80
CA GLU A 98 11.01 -6.31 -6.79
C GLU A 98 10.99 -7.75 -7.33
N HIS A 99 12.15 -8.22 -7.80
CA HIS A 99 12.31 -9.60 -8.27
C HIS A 99 11.97 -10.62 -7.17
N TRP A 100 12.43 -10.39 -5.94
CA TRP A 100 12.14 -11.27 -4.81
C TRP A 100 10.64 -11.38 -4.52
N ILE A 101 9.93 -10.27 -4.50
CA ILE A 101 8.47 -10.25 -4.30
C ILE A 101 7.77 -10.99 -5.44
N ILE A 102 8.16 -10.70 -6.70
CA ILE A 102 7.61 -11.36 -7.88
C ILE A 102 7.81 -12.88 -7.80
N LYS A 103 8.97 -13.33 -7.37
CA LYS A 103 9.32 -14.77 -7.34
C LYS A 103 8.75 -15.53 -6.16
N THR A 104 8.51 -14.87 -5.03
CA THR A 104 8.16 -15.56 -3.77
C THR A 104 6.73 -15.37 -3.31
N THR A 105 5.95 -14.54 -4.01
CA THR A 105 4.54 -14.27 -3.67
C THR A 105 3.68 -14.32 -4.92
N GLU A 106 2.37 -14.38 -4.73
CA GLU A 106 1.37 -14.20 -5.79
C GLU A 106 0.79 -12.76 -5.81
N ASP A 107 1.42 -11.83 -5.09
CA ASP A 107 0.95 -10.45 -5.01
C ASP A 107 1.15 -9.69 -6.32
N ASN A 108 0.27 -8.74 -6.58
CA ASN A 108 0.40 -7.81 -7.69
C ASN A 108 1.48 -6.77 -7.41
N VAL A 109 2.36 -6.50 -8.38
CA VAL A 109 3.47 -5.56 -8.24
C VAL A 109 3.33 -4.43 -9.25
N GLY A 110 3.24 -3.20 -8.76
CA GLY A 110 3.29 -1.98 -9.58
C GLY A 110 4.62 -1.26 -9.39
N ILE A 111 5.32 -0.99 -10.48
CA ILE A 111 6.62 -0.32 -10.49
C ILE A 111 6.48 1.04 -11.17
N ILE A 112 6.81 2.12 -10.46
CA ILE A 112 6.81 3.48 -11.01
C ILE A 112 8.26 3.95 -11.11
N SER A 113 8.79 4.03 -12.33
CA SER A 113 10.14 4.48 -12.61
C SER A 113 10.10 5.92 -13.14
N LEU A 114 10.78 6.84 -12.44
CA LEU A 114 10.86 8.25 -12.80
C LEU A 114 12.19 8.62 -13.49
N GLU A 115 13.19 7.74 -13.42
CA GLU A 115 14.54 8.00 -13.94
C GLU A 115 14.93 7.06 -15.09
N GLU A 116 14.20 5.96 -15.27
CA GLU A 116 14.55 4.91 -16.25
C GLU A 116 13.38 4.61 -17.19
N SER A 117 13.68 4.18 -18.41
CA SER A 117 12.67 3.69 -19.35
C SER A 117 12.06 2.36 -18.87
N ARG A 118 10.90 2.01 -19.41
CA ARG A 118 10.21 0.73 -19.12
C ARG A 118 11.10 -0.46 -19.46
N GLU A 119 11.76 -0.39 -20.62
CA GLU A 119 12.67 -1.42 -21.12
C GLU A 119 13.83 -1.63 -20.15
N ARG A 120 14.46 -0.54 -19.68
CA ARG A 120 15.58 -0.61 -18.75
C ARG A 120 15.17 -1.14 -17.36
N THR A 121 13.99 -0.76 -16.88
CA THR A 121 13.42 -1.29 -15.65
C THR A 121 13.16 -2.78 -15.77
N PHE A 122 12.52 -3.20 -16.87
CA PHE A 122 12.26 -4.61 -17.18
C PHE A 122 13.56 -5.41 -17.29
N ASP A 123 14.51 -4.97 -18.12
CA ASP A 123 15.81 -5.65 -18.28
C ASP A 123 16.56 -5.76 -16.94
N GLY A 124 16.40 -4.77 -16.06
CA GLY A 124 17.01 -4.81 -14.74
C GLY A 124 16.48 -5.94 -13.85
N ILE A 125 15.17 -6.17 -13.86
CA ILE A 125 14.51 -7.25 -13.11
C ILE A 125 14.83 -8.60 -13.73
N MET A 126 14.65 -8.71 -15.05
CA MET A 126 14.88 -9.94 -15.78
C MET A 126 16.36 -10.38 -15.78
N SER A 127 17.29 -9.42 -15.68
CA SER A 127 18.72 -9.71 -15.52
C SER A 127 19.02 -10.47 -14.23
N ILE A 128 18.24 -10.27 -13.18
CA ILE A 128 18.36 -11.02 -11.92
C ILE A 128 17.85 -12.44 -12.11
N GLU A 129 16.67 -12.61 -12.73
CA GLU A 129 16.11 -13.94 -13.00
C GLU A 129 17.00 -14.79 -13.92
N ALA A 130 17.47 -14.19 -15.02
CA ALA A 130 18.34 -14.86 -15.98
C ALA A 130 19.79 -15.01 -15.50
N ASN A 131 20.15 -14.36 -14.38
CA ASN A 131 21.55 -14.23 -13.93
C ASN A 131 22.48 -13.76 -15.05
N ALA A 132 22.04 -12.82 -15.87
CA ALA A 132 22.73 -12.33 -17.05
C ALA A 132 22.48 -10.83 -17.24
N LYS A 133 23.39 -10.14 -17.93
CA LYS A 133 23.29 -8.69 -18.17
C LYS A 133 22.45 -8.41 -19.43
N LEU A 134 21.12 -8.55 -19.33
CA LEU A 134 20.20 -8.42 -20.47
C LEU A 134 20.14 -7.01 -21.09
N TYR A 135 20.66 -6.00 -20.39
CA TYR A 135 20.84 -4.66 -20.94
C TYR A 135 22.02 -4.52 -21.91
N ILE A 136 22.76 -5.63 -22.15
CA ILE A 136 23.83 -5.73 -23.17
C ILE A 136 23.27 -6.54 -24.33
N ASP A 137 23.12 -5.90 -25.50
CA ASP A 137 22.49 -6.52 -26.69
C ASP A 137 23.13 -7.84 -27.08
N GLN A 138 24.48 -7.92 -27.08
CA GLN A 138 25.21 -9.15 -27.42
C GLN A 138 24.88 -10.32 -26.47
N ILE A 139 24.56 -10.05 -25.23
CA ILE A 139 24.17 -11.09 -24.28
C ILE A 139 22.68 -11.41 -24.48
N ARG A 140 21.84 -10.39 -24.67
CA ARG A 140 20.41 -10.56 -24.92
C ARG A 140 20.13 -11.44 -26.14
N GLU A 141 20.87 -11.26 -27.22
CA GLU A 141 20.76 -12.01 -28.48
C GLU A 141 21.17 -13.50 -28.35
N THR A 142 21.83 -13.89 -27.27
CA THR A 142 22.20 -15.31 -27.05
C THR A 142 21.03 -16.13 -26.49
N PHE A 143 19.96 -15.50 -26.01
CA PHE A 143 18.83 -16.20 -25.42
C PHE A 143 17.86 -16.66 -26.51
N SER A 144 17.46 -17.93 -26.44
CA SER A 144 16.40 -18.48 -27.27
C SER A 144 15.01 -18.01 -26.84
N GLU A 145 14.02 -18.14 -27.73
CA GLU A 145 12.61 -17.82 -27.39
C GLU A 145 12.11 -18.69 -26.23
N GLU A 146 12.49 -19.98 -26.18
CA GLU A 146 12.11 -20.88 -25.08
C GLU A 146 12.69 -20.45 -23.73
N GLU A 147 13.89 -19.86 -23.72
CA GLU A 147 14.48 -19.30 -22.50
C GLU A 147 13.75 -18.02 -22.09
N TRP A 148 13.38 -17.17 -23.05
CA TRP A 148 12.58 -16.00 -22.79
C TRP A 148 11.22 -16.35 -22.20
N ASP A 149 10.49 -17.29 -22.81
CA ASP A 149 9.18 -17.74 -22.31
C ASP A 149 9.29 -18.21 -20.85
N ARG A 150 10.30 -19.02 -20.53
CA ARG A 150 10.54 -19.50 -19.17
C ARG A 150 10.83 -18.37 -18.18
N TYR A 151 11.54 -17.31 -18.58
CA TYR A 151 11.80 -16.17 -17.72
C TYR A 151 10.56 -15.28 -17.56
N PHE A 152 9.73 -15.19 -18.58
CA PHE A 152 8.46 -14.48 -18.50
C PHE A 152 7.43 -15.14 -17.57
N ASP A 153 7.55 -16.44 -17.34
CA ASP A 153 6.62 -17.19 -16.48
C ASP A 153 6.49 -16.58 -15.06
N ILE A 154 7.56 -15.97 -14.54
CA ILE A 154 7.50 -15.31 -13.22
C ILE A 154 6.57 -14.09 -13.16
N LEU A 155 6.23 -13.50 -14.32
CA LEU A 155 5.39 -12.30 -14.41
C LEU A 155 3.90 -12.63 -14.34
N TYR A 156 3.54 -13.92 -14.30
CA TYR A 156 2.18 -14.41 -14.22
C TYR A 156 1.93 -15.12 -12.90
N THR A 157 0.67 -15.18 -12.49
CA THR A 157 0.23 -16.03 -11.38
C THR A 157 0.11 -17.48 -11.84
N GLU A 158 -0.06 -18.42 -10.90
CA GLU A 158 -0.36 -19.82 -11.20
C GLU A 158 -1.59 -19.98 -12.10
N ASP A 159 -2.58 -19.09 -11.97
CA ASP A 159 -3.78 -19.02 -12.82
C ASP A 159 -3.53 -18.31 -14.18
N ASN A 160 -2.28 -18.01 -14.55
CA ASN A 160 -1.87 -17.31 -15.77
C ASN A 160 -2.49 -15.91 -15.92
N LYS A 161 -2.52 -15.14 -14.82
CA LYS A 161 -2.97 -13.74 -14.80
C LYS A 161 -1.79 -12.80 -14.69
N ASP A 162 -1.87 -11.68 -15.40
CA ASP A 162 -0.88 -10.59 -15.29
C ASP A 162 -0.79 -10.08 -13.85
N ARG A 163 0.42 -9.88 -13.35
CA ARG A 163 0.65 -9.42 -11.98
C ARG A 163 1.72 -8.35 -11.83
N VAL A 164 2.42 -8.00 -12.90
CA VAL A 164 3.48 -6.99 -12.87
C VAL A 164 3.18 -5.87 -13.86
N TRP A 165 3.18 -4.63 -13.38
CA TRP A 165 2.96 -3.44 -14.20
C TRP A 165 4.11 -2.45 -14.01
N ILE A 166 4.64 -1.91 -15.11
CA ILE A 166 5.69 -0.91 -15.10
C ILE A 166 5.15 0.38 -15.72
N HIS A 167 5.17 1.45 -14.94
CA HIS A 167 4.92 2.82 -15.40
C HIS A 167 6.24 3.60 -15.39
N ALA A 168 6.66 4.09 -16.54
CA ALA A 168 7.81 4.96 -16.66
C ALA A 168 7.34 6.34 -17.13
N HIS A 169 7.61 7.35 -16.33
CA HIS A 169 7.26 8.74 -16.65
C HIS A 169 8.52 9.48 -17.12
N PHE A 170 8.61 9.73 -18.41
CA PHE A 170 9.67 10.54 -18.99
C PHE A 170 9.16 11.93 -19.35
N GLY A 171 9.49 12.90 -18.52
CA GLY A 171 9.61 14.29 -18.95
C GLY A 171 8.33 15.11 -19.13
N THR A 172 7.15 14.67 -18.73
CA THR A 172 5.97 15.52 -18.63
C THR A 172 5.48 15.60 -17.20
N ASN A 173 5.17 16.82 -16.72
CA ASN A 173 4.48 17.04 -15.44
C ASN A 173 2.96 17.03 -15.64
N ASP A 174 2.46 16.44 -16.71
CA ASP A 174 1.04 16.38 -16.99
C ASP A 174 0.42 15.22 -16.18
N ILE A 175 -0.53 15.61 -15.33
CA ILE A 175 -1.24 14.69 -14.41
C ILE A 175 -2.38 13.95 -15.16
N ASP A 176 -2.65 14.34 -16.41
CA ASP A 176 -3.79 13.89 -17.21
C ASP A 176 -3.42 12.82 -18.29
N GLU A 177 -2.20 12.23 -18.23
CA GLU A 177 -1.82 11.06 -19.04
C GLU A 177 -1.96 9.74 -18.30
#